data_76bb3779f960e6b3a3dd804fafb26777
#
_entry.id   76bb3779f960e6b3a3dd804fafb26777
#
_cell.length_a   1.000
_cell.length_b   1.000
_cell.length_c   1.000
_cell.angle_alpha   90.00
_cell.angle_beta   90.00
_cell.angle_gamma   90.00
#
_symmetry.space_group_name_H-M   'P 1'
#
loop_
_entity.id
_entity.type
_entity.pdbx_description
1 polymer ?
#
loop_
_entity_poly.entity_id
_entity_poly.type
_entity_poly.pdbx_seq_one_letter_code
_entity_poly.pdbx_strand_id
1 'polypeptide(L)'
;MSDHRLSRDVLPRHYALELRPDLDEHTFTGTVAIDVEVATATDRITCNAAELVVLDAAVIVDGERTALSASLDEAAERLVLLAPSPLVPGRARLELAFSGLLNNRLRGFYRSTLVGADGVEQTVATTQFQSTDARRAFPCFDEPDMKASFGVTLVVPEDLLAVSNGAEVSRTPLGDGTDRVVFADTIELSTYLVAFVVGPMEATDPVDVDGVPVRIIHPP
;
A
#
# COMPACT_ATOMS: atom_id res chain seq x y z
N MET A 1 11.69 26.42 -12.24
CA MET A 1 10.57 25.49 -12.49
C MET A 1 10.17 24.93 -11.15
N SER A 2 8.88 24.94 -10.83
CA SER A 2 8.39 24.55 -9.50
C SER A 2 8.72 23.08 -9.23
N ASP A 3 9.47 22.84 -8.18
CA ASP A 3 9.98 21.54 -7.72
C ASP A 3 8.90 20.69 -7.01
N HIS A 4 7.65 20.76 -7.51
CA HIS A 4 6.50 20.05 -6.90
C HIS A 4 6.25 18.69 -7.52
N ARG A 5 6.79 18.40 -8.70
CA ARG A 5 6.64 17.11 -9.39
C ARG A 5 7.81 16.18 -9.12
N LEU A 6 7.52 14.88 -9.12
CA LEU A 6 8.57 13.85 -9.12
C LEU A 6 9.29 13.82 -10.49
N SER A 7 10.58 13.43 -10.49
CA SER A 7 11.30 13.15 -11.73
C SER A 7 10.63 12.05 -12.52
N ARG A 8 10.76 12.09 -13.84
CA ARG A 8 10.33 11.04 -14.76
C ARG A 8 11.46 10.08 -15.16
N ASP A 9 12.60 10.18 -14.49
CA ASP A 9 13.74 9.28 -14.74
C ASP A 9 13.45 7.84 -14.33
N VAL A 10 12.52 7.65 -13.36
CA VAL A 10 12.03 6.34 -12.89
C VAL A 10 10.52 6.37 -12.85
N LEU A 11 9.87 5.41 -13.51
CA LEU A 11 8.43 5.34 -13.65
C LEU A 11 7.89 4.01 -13.09
N PRO A 12 6.87 4.02 -12.22
CA PRO A 12 6.26 2.81 -11.69
C PRO A 12 5.47 2.07 -12.78
N ARG A 13 5.40 0.73 -12.66
CA ARG A 13 4.62 -0.15 -13.53
C ARG A 13 3.68 -1.06 -12.74
N HIS A 14 4.16 -1.61 -11.63
CA HIS A 14 3.39 -2.50 -10.79
C HIS A 14 3.84 -2.34 -9.33
N TYR A 15 2.89 -2.46 -8.40
CA TYR A 15 3.12 -2.52 -6.96
C TYR A 15 2.66 -3.87 -6.43
N ALA A 16 3.55 -4.61 -5.78
CA ALA A 16 3.18 -5.72 -4.91
C ALA A 16 3.28 -5.22 -3.47
N LEU A 17 2.14 -5.00 -2.83
CA LEU A 17 2.02 -4.42 -1.50
C LEU A 17 1.55 -5.49 -0.52
N GLU A 18 2.29 -5.68 0.57
CA GLU A 18 1.85 -6.48 1.71
C GLU A 18 1.78 -5.61 2.96
N LEU A 19 0.65 -5.64 3.66
CA LEU A 19 0.42 -4.86 4.87
C LEU A 19 -0.11 -5.75 5.99
N ARG A 20 0.38 -5.51 7.21
CA ARG A 20 -0.07 -6.15 8.45
C ARG A 20 -0.49 -5.06 9.44
N PRO A 21 -1.77 -4.70 9.49
CA PRO A 21 -2.29 -3.81 10.52
C PRO A 21 -2.38 -4.52 11.87
N ASP A 22 -2.08 -3.78 12.93
CA ASP A 22 -2.31 -4.14 14.32
C ASP A 22 -3.38 -3.19 14.86
N LEU A 23 -4.60 -3.70 15.04
CA LEU A 23 -5.74 -2.89 15.46
C LEU A 23 -5.72 -2.56 16.95
N ASP A 24 -4.99 -3.33 17.76
CA ASP A 24 -4.85 -3.12 19.20
C ASP A 24 -3.80 -2.04 19.48
N GLU A 25 -2.62 -2.16 18.88
CA GLU A 25 -1.53 -1.20 19.03
C GLU A 25 -1.69 0.03 18.12
N HIS A 26 -2.66 0.01 17.21
CA HIS A 26 -2.91 1.07 16.23
C HIS A 26 -1.70 1.39 15.35
N THR A 27 -1.01 0.36 14.92
CA THR A 27 0.16 0.44 14.05
C THR A 27 -0.02 -0.44 12.81
N PHE A 28 0.90 -0.34 11.89
CA PHE A 28 1.02 -1.32 10.81
C PHE A 28 2.46 -1.47 10.38
N THR A 29 2.80 -2.64 9.86
CA THR A 29 4.02 -2.89 9.12
C THR A 29 3.67 -3.24 7.68
N GLY A 30 4.62 -3.04 6.77
CA GLY A 30 4.41 -3.43 5.39
C GLY A 30 5.70 -3.55 4.60
N THR A 31 5.56 -4.22 3.47
CA THR A 31 6.56 -4.24 2.41
C THR A 31 5.91 -3.82 1.11
N VAL A 32 6.67 -3.16 0.26
CA VAL A 32 6.26 -2.87 -1.10
C VAL A 32 7.39 -3.19 -2.06
N ALA A 33 7.07 -3.97 -3.09
CA ALA A 33 7.93 -4.16 -4.25
C ALA A 33 7.33 -3.38 -5.42
N ILE A 34 8.10 -2.45 -5.99
CA ILE A 34 7.65 -1.58 -7.08
C ILE A 34 8.47 -1.94 -8.33
N ASP A 35 7.83 -2.57 -9.30
CA ASP A 35 8.45 -2.73 -10.62
C ASP A 35 8.49 -1.37 -11.30
N VAL A 36 9.67 -0.96 -11.72
CA VAL A 36 9.91 0.36 -12.31
C VAL A 36 10.64 0.25 -13.66
N GLU A 37 10.42 1.27 -14.46
CA GLU A 37 11.21 1.54 -15.66
C GLU A 37 12.17 2.70 -15.36
N VAL A 38 13.48 2.47 -15.45
CA VAL A 38 14.49 3.52 -15.43
C VAL A 38 14.59 4.09 -16.84
N ALA A 39 14.05 5.29 -17.03
CA ALA A 39 14.04 5.96 -18.33
C ALA A 39 15.35 6.70 -18.62
N THR A 40 15.98 7.24 -17.58
CA THR A 40 17.24 7.99 -17.64
C THR A 40 18.18 7.45 -16.57
N ALA A 41 19.46 7.28 -16.91
CA ALA A 41 20.47 6.82 -15.95
C ALA A 41 20.50 7.75 -14.72
N THR A 42 20.36 7.15 -13.53
CA THR A 42 20.27 7.90 -12.26
C THR A 42 20.74 7.05 -11.09
N ASP A 43 21.42 7.66 -10.13
CA ASP A 43 21.72 7.07 -8.83
C ASP A 43 20.72 7.52 -7.76
N ARG A 44 19.76 8.42 -8.12
CA ARG A 44 18.79 9.00 -7.22
C ARG A 44 17.38 8.71 -7.67
N ILE A 45 16.64 8.02 -6.83
CA ILE A 45 15.21 7.78 -7.01
C ILE A 45 14.47 8.59 -5.94
N THR A 46 13.45 9.33 -6.36
CA THR A 46 12.60 10.09 -5.44
C THR A 46 11.17 9.65 -5.60
N CYS A 47 10.57 9.19 -4.51
CA CYS A 47 9.13 8.90 -4.42
C CYS A 47 8.52 9.66 -3.23
N ASN A 48 7.26 9.43 -2.92
CA ASN A 48 6.59 10.05 -1.79
C ASN A 48 6.49 9.06 -0.62
N ALA A 49 6.70 9.56 0.58
CA ALA A 49 6.37 8.91 1.84
C ALA A 49 6.14 9.98 2.91
N ALA A 50 5.19 9.76 3.79
CA ALA A 50 4.88 10.66 4.89
C ALA A 50 4.40 9.87 6.11
N GLU A 51 4.84 10.26 7.28
CA GLU A 51 4.47 9.62 8.57
C GLU A 51 4.82 8.10 8.60
N LEU A 52 5.81 7.67 7.81
CA LEU A 52 6.32 6.30 7.76
C LEU A 52 7.76 6.24 8.25
N VAL A 53 8.12 5.11 8.84
CA VAL A 53 9.51 4.74 9.14
C VAL A 53 9.96 3.72 8.11
N VAL A 54 10.95 4.06 7.29
CA VAL A 54 11.56 3.13 6.33
C VAL A 54 12.59 2.28 7.08
N LEU A 55 12.38 0.97 7.05
CA LEU A 55 13.19 -0.02 7.78
C LEU A 55 14.28 -0.64 6.90
N ASP A 56 13.98 -0.81 5.61
CA ASP A 56 14.91 -1.35 4.61
C ASP A 56 14.55 -0.78 3.23
N ALA A 57 15.55 -0.62 2.38
CA ALA A 57 15.38 -0.20 0.99
C ALA A 57 16.44 -0.83 0.10
N ALA A 58 16.02 -1.38 -1.04
CA ALA A 58 16.91 -1.96 -2.02
C ALA A 58 16.38 -1.78 -3.44
N VAL A 59 17.26 -1.95 -4.41
CA VAL A 59 16.91 -2.11 -5.82
C VAL A 59 17.40 -3.47 -6.31
N ILE A 60 16.59 -4.12 -7.14
CA ILE A 60 16.95 -5.35 -7.84
C ILE A 60 17.04 -5.05 -9.33
N VAL A 61 18.20 -5.36 -9.92
CA VAL A 61 18.48 -5.28 -11.35
C VAL A 61 19.07 -6.61 -11.76
N ASP A 62 18.51 -7.25 -12.77
CA ASP A 62 18.96 -8.56 -13.29
C ASP A 62 19.11 -9.64 -12.21
N GLY A 63 18.28 -9.57 -11.15
CA GLY A 63 18.28 -10.50 -10.03
C GLY A 63 19.30 -10.18 -8.91
N GLU A 64 20.15 -9.17 -9.09
CA GLU A 64 21.08 -8.70 -8.08
C GLU A 64 20.43 -7.65 -7.19
N ARG A 65 20.43 -7.90 -5.86
CA ARG A 65 19.88 -6.99 -4.85
C ARG A 65 20.96 -6.04 -4.34
N THR A 66 20.75 -4.76 -4.51
CA THR A 66 21.66 -3.70 -4.03
C THR A 66 20.93 -2.84 -3.01
N ALA A 67 21.52 -2.67 -1.82
CA ALA A 67 20.96 -1.81 -0.78
C ALA A 67 20.99 -0.33 -1.22
N LEU A 68 19.93 0.40 -0.89
CA LEU A 68 19.80 1.84 -1.12
C LEU A 68 19.91 2.59 0.21
N SER A 69 20.56 3.75 0.19
CA SER A 69 20.46 4.69 1.30
C SER A 69 19.13 5.43 1.20
N ALA A 70 18.31 5.37 2.24
CA ALA A 70 17.01 6.01 2.30
C ALA A 70 17.05 7.23 3.22
N SER A 71 16.48 8.36 2.78
CA SER A 71 16.28 9.55 3.60
C SER A 71 14.91 10.17 3.34
N LEU A 72 14.18 10.49 4.42
CA LEU A 72 12.86 11.10 4.35
C LEU A 72 12.99 12.63 4.54
N ASP A 73 12.50 13.38 3.56
CA ASP A 73 12.23 14.82 3.70
C ASP A 73 10.78 14.98 4.15
N GLU A 74 10.59 15.12 5.45
CA GLU A 74 9.26 15.21 6.07
C GLU A 74 8.48 16.45 5.58
N ALA A 75 9.17 17.57 5.35
CA ALA A 75 8.53 18.81 4.92
C ALA A 75 8.00 18.74 3.48
N ALA A 76 8.73 18.02 2.61
CA ALA A 76 8.33 17.79 1.23
C ALA A 76 7.52 16.50 1.05
N GLU A 77 7.38 15.66 2.08
CA GLU A 77 6.78 14.32 2.04
C GLU A 77 7.43 13.45 0.94
N ARG A 78 8.77 13.49 0.86
CA ARG A 78 9.55 12.78 -0.16
C ARG A 78 10.53 11.81 0.46
N LEU A 79 10.55 10.62 -0.07
CA LEU A 79 11.56 9.62 0.20
C LEU A 79 12.61 9.65 -0.92
N VAL A 80 13.84 9.92 -0.54
CA VAL A 80 14.99 9.90 -1.44
C VAL A 80 15.77 8.61 -1.21
N LEU A 81 15.92 7.84 -2.27
CA LEU A 81 16.67 6.59 -2.33
C LEU A 81 17.91 6.82 -3.18
N LEU A 82 19.10 6.52 -2.62
CA LEU A 82 20.37 6.67 -3.32
C LEU A 82 21.01 5.31 -3.54
N ALA A 83 21.28 5.00 -4.79
CA ALA A 83 22.05 3.82 -5.19
C ALA A 83 23.55 4.11 -5.11
N PRO A 84 24.40 3.12 -4.78
CA PRO A 84 25.86 3.29 -4.70
C PRO A 84 26.50 3.57 -6.08
N SER A 85 25.78 3.26 -7.16
CA SER A 85 26.16 3.56 -8.53
C SER A 85 24.90 3.85 -9.36
N PRO A 86 25.02 4.63 -10.47
CA PRO A 86 23.88 4.92 -11.32
C PRO A 86 23.22 3.66 -11.90
N LEU A 87 21.91 3.58 -11.77
CA LEU A 87 21.09 2.61 -12.47
C LEU A 87 21.07 2.97 -13.96
N VAL A 88 21.24 1.98 -14.81
CA VAL A 88 21.15 2.16 -16.27
C VAL A 88 19.68 2.10 -16.72
N PRO A 89 19.32 2.72 -17.86
CA PRO A 89 17.98 2.59 -18.42
C PRO A 89 17.58 1.13 -18.62
N GLY A 90 16.35 0.79 -18.18
CA GLY A 90 15.84 -0.58 -18.23
C GLY A 90 14.89 -0.87 -17.06
N ARG A 91 14.58 -2.14 -16.87
CA ARG A 91 13.71 -2.61 -15.81
C ARG A 91 14.47 -2.78 -14.50
N ALA A 92 13.86 -2.35 -13.41
CA ALA A 92 14.34 -2.59 -12.06
C ALA A 92 13.15 -2.84 -11.13
N ARG A 93 13.43 -3.33 -9.93
CA ARG A 93 12.44 -3.48 -8.86
C ARG A 93 12.98 -2.80 -7.61
N LEU A 94 12.21 -1.90 -7.04
CA LEU A 94 12.47 -1.33 -5.72
C LEU A 94 11.80 -2.21 -4.67
N GLU A 95 12.49 -2.53 -3.59
CA GLU A 95 11.94 -3.22 -2.44
C GLU A 95 12.12 -2.35 -1.21
N LEU A 96 11.03 -2.09 -0.50
CA LEU A 96 11.05 -1.32 0.74
C LEU A 96 10.27 -2.04 1.83
N ALA A 97 10.82 -2.01 3.05
CA ALA A 97 10.10 -2.39 4.27
C ALA A 97 9.87 -1.13 5.10
N PHE A 98 8.71 -1.03 5.71
CA PHE A 98 8.31 0.17 6.44
C PHE A 98 7.31 -0.14 7.56
N SER A 99 7.11 0.84 8.45
CA SER A 99 6.05 0.83 9.44
C SER A 99 5.38 2.20 9.54
N GLY A 100 4.18 2.23 10.10
CA GLY A 100 3.40 3.44 10.28
C GLY A 100 2.38 3.31 11.41
N LEU A 101 1.64 4.40 11.65
CA LEU A 101 0.58 4.46 12.63
C LEU A 101 -0.78 4.49 11.96
N LEU A 102 -1.73 3.70 12.45
CA LEU A 102 -3.15 3.84 12.13
C LEU A 102 -3.67 5.10 12.85
N ASN A 103 -3.51 6.24 12.18
CA ASN A 103 -3.97 7.52 12.73
C ASN A 103 -5.51 7.56 12.82
N ASN A 104 -6.07 8.60 13.46
CA ASN A 104 -7.52 8.83 13.58
C ASN A 104 -7.97 10.11 12.85
N ARG A 105 -7.26 10.51 11.78
CA ARG A 105 -7.49 11.77 11.06
C ARG A 105 -8.23 11.61 9.75
N LEU A 106 -8.79 10.41 9.48
CA LEU A 106 -9.55 10.09 8.26
C LEU A 106 -8.73 10.29 6.98
N ARG A 107 -7.43 9.98 7.00
CA ARG A 107 -6.53 10.10 5.84
C ARG A 107 -5.42 9.06 5.90
N GLY A 108 -4.93 8.65 4.74
CA GLY A 108 -3.95 7.58 4.62
C GLY A 108 -4.54 6.25 5.02
N PHE A 109 -3.76 5.39 5.67
CA PHE A 109 -4.25 4.18 6.32
C PHE A 109 -4.51 4.53 7.77
N TYR A 110 -5.78 4.53 8.15
CA TYR A 110 -6.23 5.07 9.42
C TYR A 110 -7.22 4.13 10.11
N ARG A 111 -7.38 4.33 11.41
CA ARG A 111 -8.40 3.63 12.21
C ARG A 111 -9.68 4.44 12.32
N SER A 112 -10.79 3.74 12.34
CA SER A 112 -12.11 4.26 12.68
C SER A 112 -12.78 3.32 13.68
N THR A 113 -13.85 3.76 14.27
CA THR A 113 -14.66 2.97 15.22
C THR A 113 -15.96 2.57 14.55
N LEU A 114 -16.28 1.28 14.61
CA LEU A 114 -17.61 0.75 14.32
C LEU A 114 -18.33 0.53 15.64
N VAL A 115 -19.65 0.75 15.65
CA VAL A 115 -20.51 0.40 16.78
C VAL A 115 -21.45 -0.69 16.29
N GLY A 116 -21.31 -1.89 16.82
CA GLY A 116 -22.19 -3.02 16.53
C GLY A 116 -23.61 -2.82 17.04
N ALA A 117 -24.53 -3.69 16.64
CA ALA A 117 -25.90 -3.67 17.09
C ALA A 117 -26.05 -3.86 18.62
N ASP A 118 -25.07 -4.48 19.26
CA ASP A 118 -24.93 -4.67 20.70
C ASP A 118 -24.40 -3.44 21.44
N GLY A 119 -24.02 -2.37 20.72
CA GLY A 119 -23.44 -1.15 21.26
C GLY A 119 -21.94 -1.25 21.59
N VAL A 120 -21.28 -2.33 21.23
CA VAL A 120 -19.83 -2.52 21.44
C VAL A 120 -19.05 -1.76 20.36
N GLU A 121 -18.09 -0.95 20.81
CA GLU A 121 -17.14 -0.27 19.92
C GLU A 121 -16.04 -1.22 19.47
N GLN A 122 -15.79 -1.26 18.17
CA GLN A 122 -14.77 -2.08 17.55
C GLN A 122 -13.91 -1.24 16.59
N THR A 123 -12.61 -1.52 16.54
CA THR A 123 -11.70 -0.83 15.64
C THR A 123 -11.74 -1.43 14.24
N VAL A 124 -11.77 -0.58 13.23
CA VAL A 124 -11.56 -0.92 11.82
C VAL A 124 -10.38 -0.11 11.28
N ALA A 125 -9.53 -0.73 10.47
CA ALA A 125 -8.51 -0.03 9.69
C ALA A 125 -9.02 0.14 8.26
N THR A 126 -8.96 1.36 7.74
CA THR A 126 -9.48 1.69 6.40
C THR A 126 -8.62 2.77 5.75
N THR A 127 -8.82 3.00 4.47
CA THR A 127 -8.04 3.95 3.69
C THR A 127 -8.85 5.13 3.18
N GLN A 128 -8.20 6.30 3.14
CA GLN A 128 -8.64 7.47 2.39
C GLN A 128 -7.39 8.13 1.79
N PHE A 129 -7.20 7.98 0.48
CA PHE A 129 -5.97 8.42 -0.19
C PHE A 129 -6.13 9.66 -1.05
N GLN A 130 -7.33 10.04 -1.41
CA GLN A 130 -7.57 11.26 -2.18
C GLN A 130 -7.28 12.50 -1.31
N SER A 131 -6.46 13.43 -1.78
CA SER A 131 -5.84 13.49 -3.12
C SER A 131 -4.43 12.90 -3.17
N THR A 132 -3.66 12.92 -2.05
CA THR A 132 -2.22 12.61 -2.00
C THR A 132 -1.83 11.94 -0.68
N ASP A 133 -2.69 11.10 -0.14
CA ASP A 133 -2.49 10.44 1.15
C ASP A 133 -2.12 8.95 1.05
N ALA A 134 -1.95 8.39 -0.18
CA ALA A 134 -1.41 7.04 -0.37
C ALA A 134 0.00 6.92 0.24
N ARG A 135 0.80 7.98 0.15
CA ARG A 135 2.14 8.11 0.74
C ARG A 135 2.21 7.92 2.25
N ARG A 136 1.05 7.98 2.95
CA ARG A 136 0.93 7.73 4.40
C ARG A 136 0.66 6.27 4.74
N ALA A 137 0.39 5.46 3.72
CA ALA A 137 0.17 4.04 3.87
C ALA A 137 1.33 3.21 3.35
N PHE A 138 2.00 3.64 2.29
CA PHE A 138 3.17 2.99 1.71
C PHE A 138 3.99 3.96 0.86
N PRO A 139 5.32 3.77 0.74
CA PRO A 139 6.14 4.55 -0.19
C PRO A 139 5.67 4.34 -1.63
N CYS A 140 5.43 5.43 -2.37
CA CYS A 140 4.89 5.35 -3.73
C CYS A 140 5.19 6.59 -4.56
N PHE A 141 5.02 6.49 -5.87
CA PHE A 141 5.03 7.62 -6.78
C PHE A 141 3.62 8.23 -6.81
N ASP A 142 3.32 9.09 -5.83
CA ASP A 142 1.98 9.57 -5.52
C ASP A 142 1.58 10.77 -6.39
N GLU A 143 1.62 10.56 -7.70
CA GLU A 143 1.15 11.51 -8.72
C GLU A 143 0.09 10.85 -9.62
N PRO A 144 -1.02 11.53 -9.93
CA PRO A 144 -2.15 10.91 -10.64
C PRO A 144 -1.83 10.35 -12.03
N ASP A 145 -0.80 10.88 -12.68
CA ASP A 145 -0.34 10.44 -14.01
C ASP A 145 0.76 9.36 -13.97
N MET A 146 1.27 9.01 -12.78
CA MET A 146 2.16 7.87 -12.55
C MET A 146 1.36 6.62 -12.21
N LYS A 147 0.55 6.16 -13.17
CA LYS A 147 -0.32 5.00 -12.99
C LYS A 147 0.46 3.70 -13.02
N ALA A 148 -0.03 2.73 -12.26
CA ALA A 148 0.48 1.36 -12.21
C ALA A 148 -0.64 0.39 -11.84
N SER A 149 -0.42 -0.90 -11.97
CA SER A 149 -1.27 -1.93 -11.36
C SER A 149 -0.84 -2.21 -9.92
N PHE A 150 -1.78 -2.71 -9.10
CA PHE A 150 -1.54 -2.98 -7.68
C PHE A 150 -2.01 -4.38 -7.32
N GLY A 151 -1.09 -5.22 -6.85
CA GLY A 151 -1.34 -6.45 -6.13
C GLY A 151 -1.31 -6.15 -4.63
N VAL A 152 -2.43 -6.34 -3.94
CA VAL A 152 -2.53 -6.11 -2.50
C VAL A 152 -2.61 -7.44 -1.77
N THR A 153 -1.83 -7.55 -0.72
CA THR A 153 -1.89 -8.65 0.25
C THR A 153 -2.09 -8.04 1.64
N LEU A 154 -3.04 -8.56 2.41
CA LEU A 154 -3.27 -8.16 3.79
C LEU A 154 -3.03 -9.35 4.71
N VAL A 155 -2.24 -9.15 5.76
CA VAL A 155 -2.07 -10.14 6.83
C VAL A 155 -2.88 -9.66 8.02
N VAL A 156 -3.94 -10.39 8.34
CA VAL A 156 -4.98 -9.95 9.28
C VAL A 156 -5.35 -11.06 10.27
N PRO A 157 -5.86 -10.75 11.46
CA PRO A 157 -6.47 -11.76 12.34
C PRO A 157 -7.49 -12.63 11.62
N GLU A 158 -7.54 -13.94 11.95
CA GLU A 158 -8.37 -14.95 11.24
C GLU A 158 -9.86 -14.61 11.27
N ASP A 159 -10.32 -13.93 12.30
CA ASP A 159 -11.72 -13.54 12.55
C ASP A 159 -12.12 -12.22 11.87
N LEU A 160 -11.17 -11.53 11.24
CA LEU A 160 -11.45 -10.25 10.59
C LEU A 160 -11.66 -10.39 9.08
N LEU A 161 -12.59 -9.57 8.59
CA LEU A 161 -12.79 -9.41 7.17
C LEU A 161 -11.75 -8.43 6.60
N ALA A 162 -11.22 -8.80 5.44
CA ALA A 162 -10.32 -7.97 4.65
C ALA A 162 -10.91 -7.75 3.25
N VAL A 163 -10.82 -6.52 2.75
CA VAL A 163 -11.33 -6.13 1.42
C VAL A 163 -10.32 -5.22 0.75
N SER A 164 -10.18 -5.34 -0.58
CA SER A 164 -9.38 -4.44 -1.39
C SER A 164 -10.05 -4.17 -2.74
N ASN A 165 -9.36 -3.47 -3.64
CA ASN A 165 -9.86 -3.16 -4.99
C ASN A 165 -10.14 -4.41 -5.84
N GLY A 166 -9.27 -5.42 -5.72
CA GLY A 166 -9.42 -6.71 -6.42
C GLY A 166 -10.28 -7.70 -5.64
N ALA A 167 -10.77 -8.73 -6.32
CA ALA A 167 -11.40 -9.86 -5.66
C ALA A 167 -10.37 -10.64 -4.83
N GLU A 168 -10.80 -11.24 -3.70
CA GLU A 168 -9.97 -12.18 -2.94
C GLU A 168 -9.65 -13.40 -3.81
N VAL A 169 -8.35 -13.67 -3.98
CA VAL A 169 -7.84 -14.82 -4.75
C VAL A 169 -7.54 -15.98 -3.84
N SER A 170 -6.96 -15.71 -2.67
CA SER A 170 -6.64 -16.74 -1.69
C SER A 170 -6.61 -16.16 -0.27
N ARG A 171 -6.94 -17.03 0.68
CA ARG A 171 -6.78 -16.81 2.11
C ARG A 171 -6.06 -18.02 2.70
N THR A 172 -4.94 -17.79 3.36
CA THR A 172 -4.07 -18.86 3.87
C THR A 172 -3.72 -18.58 5.33
N PRO A 173 -4.09 -19.47 6.27
CA PRO A 173 -3.68 -19.36 7.66
C PRO A 173 -2.15 -19.41 7.80
N LEU A 174 -1.59 -18.51 8.64
CA LEU A 174 -0.16 -18.48 8.94
C LEU A 174 0.21 -19.27 10.21
N GLY A 175 -0.79 -19.74 10.97
CA GLY A 175 -0.60 -20.56 12.17
C GLY A 175 -0.22 -19.75 13.41
N ASP A 176 -0.26 -18.43 13.34
CA ASP A 176 -0.04 -17.49 14.43
C ASP A 176 -1.32 -16.72 14.80
N GLY A 177 -2.50 -17.22 14.40
CA GLY A 177 -3.79 -16.57 14.57
C GLY A 177 -4.08 -15.50 13.51
N THR A 178 -3.29 -15.45 12.44
CA THR A 178 -3.50 -14.55 11.31
C THR A 178 -3.63 -15.30 9.99
N ASP A 179 -4.34 -14.68 9.06
CA ASP A 179 -4.47 -15.10 7.67
C ASP A 179 -3.71 -14.15 6.74
N ARG A 180 -3.10 -14.72 5.71
CA ARG A 180 -2.58 -14.00 4.56
C ARG A 180 -3.63 -13.98 3.46
N VAL A 181 -4.22 -12.82 3.20
CA VAL A 181 -5.28 -12.61 2.23
C VAL A 181 -4.70 -11.93 1.00
N VAL A 182 -4.75 -12.59 -0.14
CA VAL A 182 -4.22 -12.09 -1.43
C VAL A 182 -5.38 -11.67 -2.31
N PHE A 183 -5.29 -10.48 -2.88
CA PHE A 183 -6.27 -9.94 -3.81
C PHE A 183 -5.73 -9.95 -5.25
N ALA A 184 -6.64 -10.06 -6.20
CA ALA A 184 -6.30 -9.95 -7.62
C ALA A 184 -5.72 -8.56 -7.94
N ASP A 185 -4.77 -8.53 -8.86
CA ASP A 185 -4.18 -7.28 -9.33
C ASP A 185 -5.26 -6.36 -9.93
N THR A 186 -5.09 -5.07 -9.69
CA THR A 186 -5.93 -4.05 -10.31
C THR A 186 -5.57 -3.84 -11.78
N ILE A 187 -6.45 -3.20 -12.52
CA ILE A 187 -6.05 -2.49 -13.75
C ILE A 187 -5.07 -1.36 -13.40
N GLU A 188 -4.44 -0.75 -14.40
CA GLU A 188 -3.64 0.46 -14.16
C GLU A 188 -4.50 1.60 -13.62
N LEU A 189 -4.16 2.09 -12.43
CA LEU A 189 -4.84 3.20 -11.76
C LEU A 189 -3.86 4.10 -11.01
N SER A 190 -4.33 5.28 -10.61
CA SER A 190 -3.56 6.21 -9.78
C SER A 190 -3.57 5.73 -8.33
N THR A 191 -2.50 6.02 -7.58
CA THR A 191 -2.31 5.63 -6.17
C THR A 191 -3.49 5.98 -5.28
N TYR A 192 -4.13 7.15 -5.49
CA TYR A 192 -5.24 7.61 -4.67
C TYR A 192 -6.53 6.77 -4.81
N LEU A 193 -6.61 5.87 -5.81
CA LEU A 193 -7.73 4.95 -6.02
C LEU A 193 -7.52 3.59 -5.32
N VAL A 194 -6.33 3.33 -4.81
CA VAL A 194 -6.07 2.12 -4.03
C VAL A 194 -6.84 2.20 -2.71
N ALA A 195 -7.52 1.12 -2.37
CA ALA A 195 -8.31 1.04 -1.15
C ALA A 195 -8.22 -0.34 -0.52
N PHE A 196 -8.21 -0.38 0.80
CA PHE A 196 -8.36 -1.60 1.58
C PHE A 196 -8.97 -1.32 2.95
N VAL A 197 -9.66 -2.32 3.48
CA VAL A 197 -10.36 -2.26 4.76
C VAL A 197 -10.11 -3.57 5.50
N VAL A 198 -9.85 -3.48 6.80
CA VAL A 198 -9.70 -4.62 7.72
C VAL A 198 -10.50 -4.35 8.98
N GLY A 199 -11.35 -5.27 9.36
CA GLY A 199 -12.11 -5.12 10.61
C GLY A 199 -13.15 -6.20 10.83
N PRO A 200 -13.83 -6.15 11.99
CA PRO A 200 -14.89 -7.06 12.38
C PRO A 200 -16.18 -6.69 11.64
N MET A 201 -16.25 -7.02 10.38
CA MET A 201 -17.35 -6.72 9.47
C MET A 201 -17.99 -8.00 8.94
N GLU A 202 -19.23 -7.90 8.53
CA GLU A 202 -19.96 -8.96 7.85
C GLU A 202 -20.25 -8.59 6.40
N ALA A 203 -20.44 -9.60 5.57
CA ALA A 203 -20.81 -9.41 4.18
C ALA A 203 -22.12 -10.17 3.90
N THR A 204 -23.05 -9.53 3.19
CA THR A 204 -24.24 -10.23 2.69
C THR A 204 -23.86 -11.26 1.64
N ASP A 205 -24.76 -12.21 1.40
CA ASP A 205 -24.65 -13.06 0.21
C ASP A 205 -24.64 -12.19 -1.07
N PRO A 206 -23.85 -12.55 -2.07
CA PRO A 206 -23.80 -11.78 -3.31
C PRO A 206 -25.10 -11.96 -4.10
N VAL A 207 -25.59 -10.84 -4.65
CA VAL A 207 -26.71 -10.82 -5.61
C VAL A 207 -26.13 -10.56 -6.99
N ASP A 208 -26.47 -11.39 -7.95
CA ASP A 208 -26.06 -11.16 -9.35
C ASP A 208 -26.84 -9.99 -9.95
N VAL A 209 -26.12 -9.00 -10.48
CA VAL A 209 -26.67 -7.88 -11.22
C VAL A 209 -25.98 -7.82 -12.57
N ASP A 210 -26.64 -8.30 -13.62
CA ASP A 210 -26.13 -8.36 -14.98
C ASP A 210 -24.76 -9.06 -15.12
N GLY A 211 -24.56 -10.18 -14.38
CA GLY A 211 -23.33 -10.95 -14.36
C GLY A 211 -22.26 -10.41 -13.40
N VAL A 212 -22.58 -9.38 -12.61
CA VAL A 212 -21.70 -8.82 -11.59
C VAL A 212 -22.22 -9.22 -10.20
N PRO A 213 -21.42 -9.95 -9.37
CA PRO A 213 -21.80 -10.25 -7.99
C PRO A 213 -21.66 -9.01 -7.11
N VAL A 214 -22.77 -8.51 -6.60
CA VAL A 214 -22.83 -7.34 -5.71
C VAL A 214 -23.18 -7.78 -4.30
N ARG A 215 -22.44 -7.33 -3.31
CA ARG A 215 -22.71 -7.56 -1.87
C ARG A 215 -22.51 -6.30 -1.06
N ILE A 216 -23.12 -6.24 0.09
CA ILE A 216 -22.95 -5.17 1.07
C ILE A 216 -22.04 -5.68 2.19
N ILE A 217 -21.09 -4.85 2.58
CA ILE A 217 -20.24 -5.08 3.75
C ILE A 217 -20.68 -4.08 4.82
N HIS A 218 -20.93 -4.56 6.02
CA HIS A 218 -21.53 -3.79 7.09
C HIS A 218 -20.97 -4.20 8.47
N PRO A 219 -21.13 -3.37 9.51
CA PRO A 219 -20.89 -3.80 10.88
C PRO A 219 -21.78 -4.99 11.26
N PRO A 220 -21.36 -5.84 12.23
CA PRO A 220 -22.16 -6.92 12.76
C PRO A 220 -23.49 -6.46 13.36
#